data_940a4001f82ebe1ab0cf0bfe38d25d8a
#
_entry.id   940a4001f82ebe1ab0cf0bfe38d25d8a
#
_cell.length_a   1.000
_cell.length_b   1.000
_cell.length_c   1.000
_cell.angle_alpha   90.00
_cell.angle_beta   90.00
_cell.angle_gamma   90.00
#
_symmetry.space_group_name_H-M   'P 1'
#
loop_
_entity.id
_entity.type
_entity.pdbx_description
1 polymer ?
#
loop_
_entity_poly.entity_id
_entity_poly.type
_entity_poly.pdbx_seq_one_letter_code
_entity_poly.pdbx_strand_id
1 'polypeptide(L)'
;MEQPGRFLGGWAPCVIALLMALGVPGMALAQDDVAPTFSKDVAPIFRTKCEACHRPGYIAPMSLQTYAEVRPWARSIKNRVETRQMPPWHIDKSVGIQDFQNDRSLTTAEIDTVVRWVDAGAPRGNPADMPPPAVFADDDVWNFADQFGGPPDLVLLSTPYTMPALAQDHWWKPVVSTGLTEDRWVRAIEMRPSTVAGRSITHHALAHLRQDEDAQESLALASGLGAGLLMEWAVASRARSCARTAAS
;
A
#
# COMPACT_ATOMS: atom_id res chain seq x y z
N MET A 1 -1.58 96.02 -21.62
CA MET A 1 -0.44 96.33 -20.75
C MET A 1 0.25 95.05 -20.53
N GLU A 2 1.21 94.93 -21.16
CA GLU A 2 2.65 94.72 -21.06
C GLU A 2 3.09 93.27 -21.00
N GLN A 3 3.79 92.93 -22.04
CA GLN A 3 4.84 91.93 -22.06
C GLN A 3 6.04 92.41 -21.21
N PRO A 4 7.20 91.75 -21.13
CA PRO A 4 7.66 90.39 -21.52
C PRO A 4 8.64 89.77 -20.51
N GLY A 5 9.10 88.61 -20.81
CA GLY A 5 10.28 88.00 -20.09
C GLY A 5 10.79 86.74 -20.69
N ARG A 6 11.71 86.88 -21.62
CA ARG A 6 12.59 85.84 -22.14
C ARG A 6 13.55 85.34 -21.06
N PHE A 7 13.96 84.09 -21.11
CA PHE A 7 15.36 83.59 -20.95
C PHE A 7 15.43 82.06 -21.12
N LEU A 8 16.02 81.66 -22.19
CA LEU A 8 17.39 81.02 -22.38
C LEU A 8 17.61 79.80 -21.48
N GLY A 9 17.60 78.66 -22.05
CA GLY A 9 18.87 77.98 -22.49
C GLY A 9 19.34 76.99 -21.45
N GLY A 10 19.32 75.77 -21.78
CA GLY A 10 19.97 74.74 -21.02
C GLY A 10 19.85 73.39 -21.72
N TRP A 11 20.68 73.16 -22.70
CA TRP A 11 20.86 71.82 -23.26
C TRP A 11 21.73 71.00 -22.28
N ALA A 12 21.13 70.06 -21.59
CA ALA A 12 21.86 69.05 -20.85
C ALA A 12 21.91 67.77 -21.70
N PRO A 13 23.10 67.23 -22.00
CA PRO A 13 23.20 66.00 -22.77
C PRO A 13 22.74 64.81 -21.89
N CYS A 14 21.74 64.10 -22.36
CA CYS A 14 21.39 62.74 -21.83
C CYS A 14 22.57 61.82 -22.05
N VAL A 15 23.32 61.56 -21.01
CA VAL A 15 24.30 60.44 -20.96
C VAL A 15 23.49 59.19 -20.79
N ILE A 16 23.22 58.50 -21.88
CA ILE A 16 22.67 57.15 -21.86
C ILE A 16 23.82 56.26 -21.38
N ALA A 17 23.79 55.89 -20.08
CA ALA A 17 24.62 54.84 -19.52
C ALA A 17 24.11 53.52 -20.04
N LEU A 18 24.73 53.00 -21.09
CA LEU A 18 24.51 51.64 -21.60
C LEU A 18 25.19 50.67 -20.61
N LEU A 19 24.42 50.22 -19.60
CA LEU A 19 24.80 49.12 -18.74
C LEU A 19 24.76 47.84 -19.59
N MET A 20 25.85 47.44 -20.13
CA MET A 20 26.07 46.06 -20.60
C MET A 20 25.95 45.16 -19.39
N ALA A 21 24.79 44.55 -19.22
CA ALA A 21 24.62 43.39 -18.38
C ALA A 21 25.43 42.25 -19.00
N LEU A 22 26.68 42.10 -18.57
CA LEU A 22 27.42 40.87 -18.77
C LEU A 22 26.65 39.76 -18.10
N GLY A 23 25.81 39.06 -18.87
CA GLY A 23 25.16 37.84 -18.46
C GLY A 23 26.26 36.83 -18.11
N VAL A 24 26.54 36.67 -16.84
CA VAL A 24 27.31 35.52 -16.36
C VAL A 24 26.46 34.31 -16.72
N PRO A 25 26.93 33.42 -17.60
CA PRO A 25 26.23 32.18 -17.83
C PRO A 25 26.20 31.49 -16.45
N GLY A 26 24.98 31.42 -15.87
CA GLY A 26 24.79 30.63 -14.68
C GLY A 26 25.26 29.22 -15.01
N MET A 27 26.40 28.83 -14.48
CA MET A 27 26.79 27.43 -14.44
C MET A 27 25.70 26.77 -13.64
N ALA A 28 24.68 26.21 -14.31
CA ALA A 28 23.88 25.19 -13.75
C ALA A 28 24.86 24.12 -13.28
N LEU A 29 25.11 24.05 -11.98
CA LEU A 29 25.80 22.92 -11.41
C LEU A 29 24.95 21.72 -11.85
N ALA A 30 25.45 20.95 -12.80
CA ALA A 30 24.92 19.64 -13.09
C ALA A 30 24.97 18.93 -11.74
N GLN A 31 23.81 18.77 -11.15
CA GLN A 31 23.66 17.92 -9.99
C GLN A 31 24.13 16.57 -10.50
N ASP A 32 25.28 16.09 -9.98
CA ASP A 32 25.77 14.76 -10.32
C ASP A 32 24.61 13.81 -10.12
N ASP A 33 24.04 13.33 -11.21
CA ASP A 33 22.88 12.45 -11.22
C ASP A 33 23.33 11.06 -10.77
N VAL A 34 23.68 10.97 -9.49
CA VAL A 34 24.14 9.73 -8.87
C VAL A 34 23.02 8.71 -8.97
N ALA A 35 23.32 7.61 -9.64
CA ALA A 35 22.35 6.54 -9.82
C ALA A 35 21.85 6.03 -8.47
N PRO A 36 20.53 5.81 -8.32
CA PRO A 36 19.99 5.24 -7.09
C PRO A 36 20.62 3.88 -6.77
N THR A 37 20.74 3.57 -5.48
CA THR A 37 21.21 2.29 -4.99
C THR A 37 20.12 1.53 -4.26
N PHE A 38 20.26 0.22 -4.17
CA PHE A 38 19.28 -0.59 -3.45
C PHE A 38 19.19 -0.19 -1.99
N SER A 39 20.34 -0.19 -1.28
CA SER A 39 20.35 -0.01 0.18
C SER A 39 19.79 1.33 0.61
N LYS A 40 20.13 2.41 -0.11
CA LYS A 40 19.78 3.77 0.29
C LYS A 40 18.41 4.21 -0.24
N ASP A 41 18.11 3.88 -1.52
CA ASP A 41 17.04 4.52 -2.25
C ASP A 41 15.84 3.59 -2.50
N VAL A 42 16.11 2.31 -2.82
CA VAL A 42 15.06 1.35 -3.21
C VAL A 42 14.51 0.58 -2.03
N ALA A 43 15.37 0.14 -1.11
CA ALA A 43 14.94 -0.62 0.07
C ALA A 43 13.91 0.12 0.94
N PRO A 44 14.01 1.45 1.19
CA PRO A 44 12.97 2.18 1.91
C PRO A 44 11.60 2.13 1.22
N ILE A 45 11.57 2.22 -0.11
CA ILE A 45 10.33 2.09 -0.90
C ILE A 45 9.76 0.68 -0.73
N PHE A 46 10.59 -0.35 -0.87
CA PHE A 46 10.13 -1.74 -0.76
C PHE A 46 9.60 -2.07 0.64
N ARG A 47 10.24 -1.56 1.70
CA ARG A 47 9.78 -1.69 3.09
C ARG A 47 8.34 -1.23 3.28
N THR A 48 8.02 -0.09 2.72
CA THR A 48 6.72 0.55 2.93
C THR A 48 5.64 0.07 1.97
N LYS A 49 6.02 -0.25 0.73
CA LYS A 49 5.05 -0.49 -0.35
C LYS A 49 4.94 -1.95 -0.80
N CYS A 50 5.98 -2.76 -0.61
CA CYS A 50 6.08 -4.09 -1.21
C CYS A 50 6.14 -5.23 -0.17
N GLU A 51 6.93 -5.07 0.89
CA GLU A 51 7.23 -6.16 1.83
C GLU A 51 6.02 -6.65 2.64
N ALA A 52 4.95 -5.88 2.72
CA ALA A 52 3.71 -6.37 3.32
C ALA A 52 3.22 -7.67 2.66
N CYS A 53 3.49 -7.84 1.36
CA CYS A 53 3.14 -9.03 0.60
C CYS A 53 4.37 -9.86 0.22
N HIS A 54 5.49 -9.20 -0.12
CA HIS A 54 6.72 -9.80 -0.61
C HIS A 54 7.70 -10.08 0.56
N ARG A 55 7.35 -11.02 1.42
CA ARG A 55 8.16 -11.50 2.55
C ARG A 55 8.07 -13.01 2.67
N PRO A 56 9.04 -13.67 3.31
CA PRO A 56 9.01 -15.12 3.49
C PRO A 56 7.72 -15.61 4.15
N GLY A 57 7.16 -16.68 3.63
CA GLY A 57 5.95 -17.29 4.17
C GLY A 57 4.66 -16.49 3.97
N TYR A 58 4.67 -15.50 3.05
CA TYR A 58 3.50 -14.70 2.74
C TYR A 58 3.03 -14.92 1.29
N ILE A 59 2.04 -14.12 0.83
CA ILE A 59 1.30 -14.40 -0.42
C ILE A 59 2.13 -14.26 -1.70
N ALA A 60 3.11 -13.36 -1.73
CA ALA A 60 3.89 -13.13 -2.94
C ALA A 60 4.91 -14.24 -3.18
N PRO A 61 5.20 -14.59 -4.45
CA PRO A 61 6.04 -15.73 -4.79
C PRO A 61 7.54 -15.54 -4.46
N MET A 62 7.98 -14.31 -4.22
CA MET A 62 9.37 -14.01 -3.85
C MET A 62 9.42 -12.93 -2.76
N SER A 63 10.45 -13.01 -1.92
CA SER A 63 10.77 -11.98 -0.95
C SER A 63 11.47 -10.80 -1.63
N LEU A 64 11.24 -9.58 -1.12
CA LEU A 64 11.90 -8.36 -1.55
C LEU A 64 12.64 -7.67 -0.38
N GLN A 65 13.03 -8.42 0.65
CA GLN A 65 13.61 -7.87 1.87
C GLN A 65 15.12 -7.61 1.75
N THR A 66 15.81 -8.38 0.94
CA THR A 66 17.27 -8.27 0.78
C THR A 66 17.67 -8.04 -0.67
N TYR A 67 18.85 -7.44 -0.85
CA TYR A 67 19.40 -7.24 -2.19
C TYR A 67 19.53 -8.55 -2.98
N ALA A 68 19.95 -9.62 -2.33
CA ALA A 68 20.13 -10.92 -2.98
C ALA A 68 18.81 -11.49 -3.50
N GLU A 69 17.73 -11.28 -2.76
CA GLU A 69 16.38 -11.71 -3.17
C GLU A 69 15.81 -10.83 -4.31
N VAL A 70 16.07 -9.53 -4.25
CA VAL A 70 15.52 -8.54 -5.19
C VAL A 70 16.25 -8.55 -6.53
N ARG A 71 17.58 -8.62 -6.52
CA ARG A 71 18.42 -8.42 -7.69
C ARG A 71 18.06 -9.29 -8.91
N PRO A 72 17.76 -10.59 -8.76
CA PRO A 72 17.34 -11.43 -9.88
C PRO A 72 16.06 -10.96 -10.56
N TRP A 73 15.18 -10.27 -9.85
CA TRP A 73 13.88 -9.81 -10.32
C TRP A 73 13.87 -8.37 -10.81
N ALA A 74 15.00 -7.67 -10.76
CA ALA A 74 15.07 -6.22 -11.00
C ALA A 74 14.35 -5.77 -12.29
N ARG A 75 14.57 -6.46 -13.42
CA ARG A 75 13.91 -6.14 -14.70
C ARG A 75 12.40 -6.34 -14.64
N SER A 76 11.95 -7.42 -14.01
CA SER A 76 10.52 -7.69 -13.84
C SER A 76 9.87 -6.66 -12.90
N ILE A 77 10.55 -6.29 -11.83
CA ILE A 77 10.10 -5.25 -10.90
C ILE A 77 9.95 -3.92 -11.65
N LYS A 78 10.95 -3.48 -12.40
CA LYS A 78 10.87 -2.28 -13.23
C LYS A 78 9.60 -2.29 -14.10
N ASN A 79 9.42 -3.33 -14.89
CA ASN A 79 8.26 -3.45 -15.77
C ASN A 79 6.94 -3.34 -15.01
N ARG A 80 6.81 -4.04 -13.86
CA ARG A 80 5.58 -4.06 -13.08
C ARG A 80 5.26 -2.72 -12.40
N VAL A 81 6.27 -1.98 -11.97
CA VAL A 81 6.06 -0.66 -11.36
C VAL A 81 5.81 0.42 -12.42
N GLU A 82 6.51 0.42 -13.56
CA GLU A 82 6.26 1.33 -14.68
C GLU A 82 4.83 1.19 -15.21
N THR A 83 4.37 -0.04 -15.37
CA THR A 83 3.01 -0.33 -15.86
C THR A 83 1.95 -0.24 -14.74
N ARG A 84 2.35 0.14 -13.52
CA ARG A 84 1.48 0.24 -12.33
C ARG A 84 0.71 -1.04 -11.99
N GLN A 85 1.24 -2.20 -12.39
CA GLN A 85 0.70 -3.51 -12.01
C GLN A 85 1.09 -3.89 -10.58
N MET A 86 2.19 -3.31 -10.06
CA MET A 86 2.64 -3.47 -8.67
C MET A 86 2.99 -2.10 -8.08
N PRO A 87 2.57 -1.86 -6.84
CA PRO A 87 1.63 -2.64 -6.03
C PRO A 87 0.24 -2.76 -6.68
N PRO A 88 -0.56 -3.79 -6.37
CA PRO A 88 -1.90 -3.96 -6.93
C PRO A 88 -2.88 -2.92 -6.32
N TRP A 89 -2.79 -1.69 -6.78
CA TRP A 89 -3.58 -0.55 -6.34
C TRP A 89 -4.07 0.22 -7.57
N HIS A 90 -5.22 -0.22 -8.09
CA HIS A 90 -5.75 0.26 -9.37
C HIS A 90 -6.79 1.39 -9.21
N ILE A 91 -6.66 2.18 -8.14
CA ILE A 91 -7.55 3.32 -7.88
C ILE A 91 -7.06 4.52 -8.68
N ASP A 92 -7.96 5.10 -9.48
CA ASP A 92 -7.70 6.36 -10.18
C ASP A 92 -7.85 7.52 -9.19
N LYS A 93 -6.74 8.14 -8.85
CA LYS A 93 -6.70 9.28 -7.92
C LYS A 93 -7.19 10.60 -8.51
N SER A 94 -7.50 10.64 -9.80
CA SER A 94 -8.07 11.82 -10.46
C SER A 94 -9.60 11.89 -10.36
N VAL A 95 -10.25 10.83 -9.89
CA VAL A 95 -11.71 10.69 -9.83
C VAL A 95 -12.19 10.47 -8.40
N GLY A 96 -13.14 11.24 -7.96
CA GLY A 96 -13.81 11.07 -6.67
C GLY A 96 -12.92 11.32 -5.46
N ILE A 97 -12.98 10.44 -4.45
CA ILE A 97 -12.17 10.50 -3.24
C ILE A 97 -10.72 10.16 -3.58
N GLN A 98 -9.78 11.02 -3.19
CA GLN A 98 -8.37 10.88 -3.54
C GLN A 98 -7.50 10.41 -2.37
N ASP A 99 -7.97 10.56 -1.13
CA ASP A 99 -7.25 10.17 0.08
C ASP A 99 -7.79 8.84 0.61
N PHE A 100 -6.96 7.83 0.55
CA PHE A 100 -7.29 6.48 1.03
C PHE A 100 -6.40 6.08 2.19
N GLN A 101 -7.00 5.46 3.20
CA GLN A 101 -6.23 4.82 4.26
C GLN A 101 -5.41 3.66 3.66
N ASN A 102 -4.15 3.54 4.13
CA ASN A 102 -3.24 2.47 3.71
C ASN A 102 -2.96 2.45 2.20
N ASP A 103 -2.95 3.61 1.55
CA ASP A 103 -2.57 3.75 0.14
C ASP A 103 -1.18 3.17 -0.13
N ARG A 104 -1.14 2.10 -0.89
CA ARG A 104 0.10 1.40 -1.28
C ARG A 104 0.62 1.81 -2.64
N SER A 105 -0.06 2.70 -3.34
CA SER A 105 0.41 3.15 -4.65
C SER A 105 1.79 3.79 -4.55
N LEU A 106 2.56 3.66 -5.61
CA LEU A 106 3.81 4.37 -5.75
C LEU A 106 3.57 5.78 -6.31
N THR A 107 4.28 6.74 -5.78
CA THR A 107 4.41 8.07 -6.38
C THR A 107 5.24 7.99 -7.66
N THR A 108 5.13 9.00 -8.51
CA THR A 108 5.96 9.08 -9.72
C THR A 108 7.45 9.09 -9.37
N ALA A 109 7.84 9.78 -8.29
CA ALA A 109 9.24 9.81 -7.85
C ALA A 109 9.73 8.44 -7.36
N GLU A 110 8.91 7.67 -6.67
CA GLU A 110 9.27 6.30 -6.24
C GLU A 110 9.40 5.36 -7.46
N ILE A 111 8.51 5.48 -8.45
CA ILE A 111 8.62 4.73 -9.71
C ILE A 111 9.92 5.10 -10.43
N ASP A 112 10.20 6.38 -10.60
CA ASP A 112 11.43 6.87 -11.25
C ASP A 112 12.67 6.35 -10.54
N THR A 113 12.69 6.37 -9.21
CA THR A 113 13.81 5.83 -8.42
C THR A 113 14.06 4.37 -8.72
N VAL A 114 13.03 3.54 -8.74
CA VAL A 114 13.15 2.10 -9.03
C VAL A 114 13.59 1.88 -10.47
N VAL A 115 13.02 2.62 -11.42
CA VAL A 115 13.37 2.53 -12.85
C VAL A 115 14.83 2.87 -13.08
N ARG A 116 15.28 4.02 -12.59
CA ARG A 116 16.67 4.49 -12.73
C ARG A 116 17.64 3.54 -12.03
N TRP A 117 17.29 2.99 -10.88
CA TRP A 117 18.09 1.97 -10.22
C TRP A 117 18.33 0.76 -11.12
N VAL A 118 17.27 0.24 -11.75
CA VAL A 118 17.40 -0.92 -12.65
C VAL A 118 18.21 -0.58 -13.89
N ASP A 119 17.99 0.60 -14.49
CA ASP A 119 18.70 1.05 -15.69
C ASP A 119 20.19 1.29 -15.44
N ALA A 120 20.55 1.68 -14.22
CA ALA A 120 21.93 1.77 -13.77
C ALA A 120 22.59 0.41 -13.45
N GLY A 121 21.92 -0.71 -13.75
CA GLY A 121 22.44 -2.05 -13.51
C GLY A 121 22.10 -2.61 -12.13
N ALA A 122 21.17 -2.00 -11.45
CA ALA A 122 20.68 -2.37 -10.10
C ALA A 122 21.81 -2.47 -9.06
N PRO A 123 22.58 -1.40 -8.81
CA PRO A 123 23.67 -1.40 -7.86
C PRO A 123 23.17 -1.61 -6.41
N ARG A 124 23.97 -2.35 -5.60
CA ARG A 124 23.63 -2.61 -4.20
C ARG A 124 23.71 -1.34 -3.34
N GLY A 125 24.76 -0.54 -3.52
CA GLY A 125 25.10 0.54 -2.63
C GLY A 125 25.79 0.08 -1.34
N ASN A 126 25.94 0.98 -0.38
CA ASN A 126 26.54 0.67 0.90
C ASN A 126 25.55 -0.09 1.80
N PRO A 127 25.89 -1.27 2.31
CA PRO A 127 25.01 -2.03 3.20
C PRO A 127 24.64 -1.29 4.50
N ALA A 128 25.45 -0.34 4.94
CA ALA A 128 25.16 0.45 6.14
C ALA A 128 23.97 1.41 5.94
N ASP A 129 23.61 1.70 4.69
CA ASP A 129 22.45 2.56 4.36
C ASP A 129 21.13 1.79 4.38
N MET A 130 21.15 0.47 4.62
CA MET A 130 19.91 -0.31 4.68
C MET A 130 19.01 0.19 5.81
N PRO A 131 17.72 0.41 5.52
CA PRO A 131 16.78 0.71 6.59
C PRO A 131 16.62 -0.48 7.53
N PRO A 132 16.22 -0.26 8.80
CA PRO A 132 15.93 -1.35 9.72
C PRO A 132 14.85 -2.27 9.13
N PRO A 133 14.86 -3.56 9.47
CA PRO A 133 13.82 -4.49 9.02
C PRO A 133 12.41 -3.99 9.34
N ALA A 134 11.48 -4.20 8.43
CA ALA A 134 10.08 -3.90 8.72
C ALA A 134 9.57 -4.84 9.83
N VAL A 135 8.84 -4.27 10.76
CA VAL A 135 8.12 -5.05 11.77
C VAL A 135 6.71 -5.26 11.27
N PHE A 136 6.34 -6.50 11.10
CA PHE A 136 4.96 -6.89 10.75
C PHE A 136 4.26 -7.40 12.00
N ALA A 137 2.96 -7.14 12.10
CA ALA A 137 2.16 -7.81 13.12
C ALA A 137 2.27 -9.33 12.90
N ASP A 138 2.34 -10.06 13.99
CA ASP A 138 2.31 -11.52 13.94
C ASP A 138 0.93 -11.96 13.45
N ASP A 139 0.91 -12.64 12.32
CA ASP A 139 -0.33 -13.13 11.71
C ASP A 139 -0.95 -14.30 12.49
N ASP A 140 -0.25 -14.83 13.50
CA ASP A 140 -0.70 -15.97 14.29
C ASP A 140 -1.28 -15.55 15.65
N VAL A 141 -1.21 -14.26 16.02
CA VAL A 141 -1.78 -13.73 17.25
C VAL A 141 -3.08 -12.96 17.00
N TRP A 142 -3.93 -12.92 18.02
CA TRP A 142 -5.12 -12.09 18.06
C TRP A 142 -4.74 -10.61 18.10
N ASN A 143 -5.09 -9.86 17.04
CA ASN A 143 -4.64 -8.47 16.89
C ASN A 143 -5.36 -7.47 17.81
N PHE A 144 -6.37 -7.90 18.51
CA PHE A 144 -7.13 -7.04 19.42
C PHE A 144 -6.86 -7.34 20.91
N ALA A 145 -5.83 -8.15 21.22
CA ALA A 145 -5.49 -8.50 22.60
C ALA A 145 -5.26 -7.27 23.47
N ASP A 146 -4.52 -6.28 22.98
CA ASP A 146 -4.24 -5.05 23.71
C ASP A 146 -5.49 -4.18 23.90
N GLN A 147 -6.38 -4.17 22.91
CA GLN A 147 -7.59 -3.36 22.93
C GLN A 147 -8.68 -3.93 23.86
N PHE A 148 -8.78 -5.25 23.94
CA PHE A 148 -9.87 -5.94 24.68
C PHE A 148 -9.39 -6.73 25.89
N GLY A 149 -8.08 -6.72 26.16
CA GLY A 149 -7.52 -7.26 27.41
C GLY A 149 -7.40 -8.78 27.44
N GLY A 150 -7.02 -9.41 26.34
CA GLY A 150 -6.78 -10.85 26.35
C GLY A 150 -7.06 -11.57 25.03
N PRO A 151 -7.11 -12.91 25.05
CA PRO A 151 -7.44 -13.71 23.88
C PRO A 151 -8.89 -13.52 23.44
N PRO A 152 -9.28 -13.95 22.22
CA PRO A 152 -10.67 -13.92 21.80
C PRO A 152 -11.53 -14.85 22.68
N ASP A 153 -12.78 -14.46 22.94
CA ASP A 153 -13.73 -15.26 23.71
C ASP A 153 -14.14 -16.55 22.98
N LEU A 154 -14.10 -16.52 21.65
CA LEU A 154 -14.51 -17.64 20.81
C LEU A 154 -13.57 -17.77 19.60
N VAL A 155 -13.07 -18.99 19.38
CA VAL A 155 -12.30 -19.35 18.21
C VAL A 155 -13.02 -20.46 17.44
N LEU A 156 -13.36 -20.19 16.20
CA LEU A 156 -14.00 -21.15 15.31
C LEU A 156 -13.01 -21.61 14.25
N LEU A 157 -12.84 -22.91 14.12
CA LEU A 157 -11.99 -23.53 13.11
C LEU A 157 -12.86 -24.24 12.08
N SER A 158 -12.65 -23.92 10.81
CA SER A 158 -13.25 -24.68 9.74
C SER A 158 -12.61 -26.07 9.61
N THR A 159 -13.31 -27.00 8.97
CA THR A 159 -12.66 -28.26 8.57
C THR A 159 -11.50 -27.99 7.63
N PRO A 160 -10.44 -28.81 7.66
CA PRO A 160 -9.34 -28.65 6.71
C PRO A 160 -9.80 -28.82 5.25
N TYR A 161 -9.21 -28.05 4.35
CA TYR A 161 -9.38 -28.19 2.91
C TYR A 161 -8.03 -28.41 2.24
N THR A 162 -7.97 -29.37 1.34
CA THR A 162 -6.77 -29.62 0.55
C THR A 162 -7.01 -29.17 -0.89
N MET A 163 -6.27 -28.14 -1.31
CA MET A 163 -6.31 -27.63 -2.67
C MET A 163 -5.57 -28.60 -3.60
N PRO A 164 -6.20 -29.12 -4.67
CA PRO A 164 -5.49 -29.90 -5.69
C PRO A 164 -4.44 -29.04 -6.42
N ALA A 165 -3.31 -29.65 -6.78
CA ALA A 165 -2.20 -28.94 -7.43
C ALA A 165 -2.58 -28.33 -8.79
N LEU A 166 -3.53 -28.93 -9.49
CA LEU A 166 -4.08 -28.45 -10.76
C LEU A 166 -5.57 -28.22 -10.59
N ALA A 167 -5.94 -27.09 -10.01
CA ALA A 167 -7.31 -26.68 -9.82
C ALA A 167 -7.52 -25.22 -10.22
N GLN A 168 -8.70 -24.92 -10.67
CA GLN A 168 -9.16 -23.55 -10.80
C GLN A 168 -9.62 -23.02 -9.44
N ASP A 169 -9.86 -21.72 -9.35
CA ASP A 169 -10.45 -21.10 -8.18
C ASP A 169 -11.70 -21.86 -7.73
N HIS A 170 -11.78 -22.16 -6.45
CA HIS A 170 -12.84 -22.95 -5.87
C HIS A 170 -13.41 -22.29 -4.62
N TRP A 171 -14.71 -22.12 -4.61
CA TRP A 171 -15.45 -21.65 -3.45
C TRP A 171 -15.75 -22.81 -2.50
N TRP A 172 -14.92 -22.99 -1.48
CA TRP A 172 -15.18 -23.91 -0.41
C TRP A 172 -16.00 -23.23 0.69
N LYS A 173 -17.14 -23.81 1.05
CA LYS A 173 -18.15 -23.18 1.91
C LYS A 173 -18.44 -24.06 3.13
N PRO A 174 -17.54 -24.15 4.12
CA PRO A 174 -17.80 -24.88 5.35
C PRO A 174 -18.81 -24.14 6.22
N VAL A 175 -19.64 -24.88 6.91
CA VAL A 175 -20.52 -24.38 7.96
C VAL A 175 -19.94 -24.83 9.29
N VAL A 176 -19.74 -23.89 10.21
CA VAL A 176 -19.18 -24.14 11.52
C VAL A 176 -20.15 -23.66 12.59
N SER A 177 -20.52 -24.54 13.52
CA SER A 177 -21.37 -24.16 14.66
C SER A 177 -20.59 -23.23 15.60
N THR A 178 -21.23 -22.17 16.05
CA THR A 178 -20.69 -21.31 17.10
C THR A 178 -20.71 -21.98 18.47
N GLY A 179 -21.58 -22.95 18.68
CA GLY A 179 -21.84 -23.56 19.99
C GLY A 179 -22.48 -22.62 21.02
N LEU A 180 -22.87 -21.41 20.59
CA LEU A 180 -23.56 -20.47 21.49
C LEU A 180 -24.99 -20.93 21.70
N THR A 181 -25.42 -20.86 22.96
CA THR A 181 -26.79 -21.22 23.39
C THR A 181 -27.61 -20.00 23.80
N GLU A 182 -26.99 -18.82 23.76
CA GLU A 182 -27.59 -17.54 24.11
C GLU A 182 -27.12 -16.47 23.13
N ASP A 183 -27.93 -15.44 22.97
CA ASP A 183 -27.59 -14.27 22.18
C ASP A 183 -26.35 -13.57 22.73
N ARG A 184 -25.41 -13.21 21.85
CA ARG A 184 -24.17 -12.52 22.20
C ARG A 184 -23.92 -11.34 21.28
N TRP A 185 -23.46 -10.25 21.86
CA TRP A 185 -22.96 -9.11 21.11
C TRP A 185 -21.52 -9.36 20.68
N VAL A 186 -21.24 -9.14 19.40
CA VAL A 186 -19.89 -9.25 18.84
C VAL A 186 -19.26 -7.86 18.78
N ARG A 187 -18.16 -7.66 19.50
CA ARG A 187 -17.39 -6.41 19.49
C ARG A 187 -16.32 -6.40 18.41
N ALA A 188 -15.70 -7.52 18.15
CA ALA A 188 -14.65 -7.65 17.15
C ALA A 188 -14.66 -9.05 16.55
N ILE A 189 -14.29 -9.11 15.31
CA ILE A 189 -14.06 -10.35 14.56
C ILE A 189 -12.70 -10.24 13.85
N GLU A 190 -11.98 -11.36 13.88
CA GLU A 190 -10.80 -11.56 13.06
C GLU A 190 -10.93 -12.90 12.33
N MET A 191 -10.61 -12.90 11.06
CA MET A 191 -10.60 -14.10 10.25
C MET A 191 -9.32 -14.16 9.45
N ARG A 192 -8.74 -15.36 9.35
CA ARG A 192 -7.52 -15.60 8.57
C ARG A 192 -7.36 -17.08 8.26
N PRO A 193 -6.64 -17.45 7.21
CA PRO A 193 -6.15 -18.81 7.05
C PRO A 193 -5.20 -19.16 8.20
N SER A 194 -5.39 -20.32 8.79
CA SER A 194 -4.68 -20.74 10.01
C SER A 194 -3.23 -21.20 9.76
N THR A 195 -2.82 -21.37 8.51
CA THR A 195 -1.47 -21.88 8.17
C THR A 195 -0.79 -21.00 7.12
N VAL A 196 0.54 -21.03 7.07
CA VAL A 196 1.33 -20.37 6.02
C VAL A 196 0.91 -20.86 4.64
N ALA A 197 0.77 -22.18 4.45
CA ALA A 197 0.29 -22.74 3.19
C ALA A 197 -1.12 -22.26 2.84
N GLY A 198 -2.01 -22.19 3.82
CA GLY A 198 -3.36 -21.61 3.65
C GLY A 198 -3.31 -20.17 3.18
N ARG A 199 -2.46 -19.35 3.76
CA ARG A 199 -2.29 -17.95 3.34
C ARG A 199 -1.80 -17.82 1.88
N SER A 200 -1.00 -18.76 1.42
CA SER A 200 -0.45 -18.73 0.06
C SER A 200 -1.45 -19.15 -1.02
N ILE A 201 -2.52 -19.85 -0.66
CA ILE A 201 -3.51 -20.38 -1.60
C ILE A 201 -4.91 -19.79 -1.45
N THR A 202 -5.15 -18.99 -0.41
CA THR A 202 -6.45 -18.37 -0.18
C THR A 202 -6.46 -16.96 -0.78
N HIS A 203 -7.35 -16.70 -1.72
CA HIS A 203 -7.53 -15.38 -2.31
C HIS A 203 -8.45 -14.50 -1.43
N HIS A 204 -9.63 -15.02 -1.08
CA HIS A 204 -10.58 -14.39 -0.19
C HIS A 204 -11.16 -15.40 0.81
N ALA A 205 -11.60 -14.91 1.94
CA ALA A 205 -12.46 -15.65 2.85
C ALA A 205 -13.57 -14.71 3.35
N LEU A 206 -14.81 -15.16 3.28
CA LEU A 206 -16.00 -14.43 3.69
C LEU A 206 -16.67 -15.18 4.82
N ALA A 207 -16.89 -14.49 5.94
CA ALA A 207 -17.67 -15.04 7.06
C ALA A 207 -19.08 -14.48 7.02
N HIS A 208 -20.05 -15.36 6.96
CA HIS A 208 -21.46 -15.02 7.07
C HIS A 208 -22.06 -15.63 8.33
N LEU A 209 -22.87 -14.88 9.05
CA LEU A 209 -23.69 -15.41 10.11
C LEU A 209 -24.93 -16.07 9.51
N ARG A 210 -25.22 -17.26 9.96
CA ARG A 210 -26.49 -17.94 9.69
C ARG A 210 -27.23 -18.13 11.01
N GLN A 211 -28.45 -17.66 11.07
CA GLN A 211 -29.38 -17.86 12.17
C GLN A 211 -30.51 -18.77 11.68
N ASP A 212 -31.07 -19.57 12.57
CA ASP A 212 -32.08 -20.58 12.19
C ASP A 212 -33.36 -19.94 11.63
N GLU A 213 -33.67 -18.74 12.07
CA GLU A 213 -34.83 -17.95 11.63
C GLU A 213 -34.71 -17.46 10.21
N ASP A 214 -33.49 -17.31 9.72
CA ASP A 214 -33.18 -16.70 8.40
C ASP A 214 -32.81 -17.74 7.33
N ALA A 215 -33.04 -19.03 7.60
CA ALA A 215 -32.55 -20.11 6.72
C ALA A 215 -33.02 -19.99 5.26
N GLN A 216 -34.17 -19.38 5.03
CA GLN A 216 -34.73 -19.19 3.70
C GLN A 216 -34.27 -17.88 3.05
N GLU A 217 -34.09 -16.84 3.82
CA GLU A 217 -33.61 -15.53 3.37
C GLU A 217 -32.09 -15.56 3.14
N SER A 218 -31.35 -16.32 3.97
CA SER A 218 -29.90 -16.55 3.84
C SER A 218 -29.52 -17.25 2.53
N LEU A 219 -30.40 -18.06 1.93
CA LEU A 219 -30.17 -18.71 0.64
C LEU A 219 -30.30 -17.72 -0.53
N ALA A 220 -31.20 -16.75 -0.43
CA ALA A 220 -31.35 -15.67 -1.41
C ALA A 220 -30.19 -14.67 -1.33
N LEU A 221 -29.63 -14.44 -0.14
CA LEU A 221 -28.52 -13.53 0.12
C LEU A 221 -27.15 -14.14 -0.20
N ALA A 222 -27.05 -15.45 -0.34
CA ALA A 222 -25.81 -16.12 -0.76
C ALA A 222 -25.38 -15.80 -2.20
N SER A 223 -26.20 -15.08 -2.95
CA SER A 223 -25.91 -14.63 -4.33
C SER A 223 -25.45 -13.18 -4.44
N GLY A 224 -25.39 -12.43 -3.37
CA GLY A 224 -24.91 -11.05 -3.35
C GLY A 224 -24.36 -10.67 -1.98
N LEU A 225 -23.57 -9.62 -1.92
CA LEU A 225 -22.97 -9.04 -0.70
C LEU A 225 -24.03 -8.50 0.30
N GLY A 226 -24.96 -9.36 0.67
CA GLY A 226 -26.15 -9.02 1.43
C GLY A 226 -26.01 -9.21 2.95
N ALA A 227 -27.12 -9.05 3.66
CA ALA A 227 -27.23 -9.18 5.10
C ALA A 227 -26.57 -10.47 5.63
N GLY A 228 -25.91 -10.40 6.77
CA GLY A 228 -25.21 -11.54 7.38
C GLY A 228 -23.71 -11.60 7.11
N LEU A 229 -23.13 -10.77 6.21
CA LEU A 229 -21.69 -10.68 6.07
C LEU A 229 -21.09 -10.05 7.34
N LEU A 230 -20.33 -10.85 8.08
CA LEU A 230 -19.64 -10.41 9.28
C LEU A 230 -18.27 -9.83 8.98
N MET A 231 -17.52 -10.47 8.11
CA MET A 231 -16.15 -10.10 7.81
C MET A 231 -15.71 -10.69 6.47
N GLU A 232 -14.80 -9.96 5.83
CA GLU A 232 -14.03 -10.43 4.69
C GLU A 232 -12.54 -10.40 5.05
N TRP A 233 -11.84 -11.46 4.71
CA TRP A 233 -10.39 -11.51 4.64
C TRP A 233 -9.98 -11.58 3.16
N ALA A 234 -9.01 -10.79 2.79
CA ALA A 234 -8.36 -10.84 1.48
C ALA A 234 -6.85 -10.86 1.67
N VAL A 235 -6.14 -11.29 0.66
CA VAL A 235 -4.67 -11.33 0.66
C VAL A 235 -4.11 -9.97 1.08
N ALA A 236 -3.13 -10.00 2.00
CA ALA A 236 -2.52 -8.81 2.58
C ALA A 236 -3.48 -7.87 3.35
N SER A 237 -4.70 -8.29 3.65
CA SER A 237 -5.58 -7.57 4.57
C SER A 237 -5.15 -7.83 6.01
N ARG A 238 -5.34 -6.81 6.86
CA ARG A 238 -5.25 -6.96 8.32
C ARG A 238 -6.65 -7.13 8.88
N ALA A 239 -6.76 -7.86 9.97
CA ALA A 239 -7.99 -7.91 10.75
C ALA A 239 -8.49 -6.49 11.06
N ARG A 240 -9.79 -6.29 10.97
CA ARG A 240 -10.41 -5.01 11.31
C ARG A 240 -11.50 -5.22 12.34
N SER A 241 -11.54 -4.35 13.32
CA SER A 241 -12.61 -4.33 14.30
C SER A 241 -13.91 -3.84 13.66
N CYS A 242 -14.99 -4.54 13.91
CA CYS A 242 -16.35 -4.02 13.76
C CYS A 242 -16.85 -3.45 15.10
N ALA A 243 -16.10 -2.53 15.70
CA ALA A 243 -16.59 -1.81 16.85
C ALA A 243 -17.59 -0.75 16.35
N ARG A 244 -18.87 -1.09 16.28
CA ARG A 244 -19.92 -0.09 16.48
C ARG A 244 -19.93 0.24 17.97
N THR A 245 -19.33 1.34 18.34
CA THR A 245 -19.67 1.99 19.60
C THR A 245 -21.14 2.36 19.51
N ALA A 246 -21.99 1.60 20.18
CA ALA A 246 -23.29 2.12 20.55
C ALA A 246 -22.99 3.26 21.53
N ALA A 247 -23.15 4.49 21.09
CA ALA A 247 -23.26 5.60 22.00
C ALA A 247 -24.56 5.39 22.77
N SER A 248 -24.44 5.23 24.09
CA SER A 248 -25.53 5.32 25.06
C SER A 248 -26.13 6.71 25.07
#